data_b57a0e7dc3a5dc69821602487ab86f01
#
_entry.id   b57a0e7dc3a5dc69821602487ab86f01
#
_cell.length_a   1.000
_cell.length_b   1.000
_cell.length_c   1.000
_cell.angle_alpha   90.00
_cell.angle_beta   90.00
_cell.angle_gamma   90.00
#
_symmetry.space_group_name_H-M   'P 1'
#
loop_
_entity.id
_entity.type
_entity.pdbx_description
1 polymer ?
#
loop_
_entity_poly.entity_id
_entity_poly.type
_entity_poly.pdbx_seq_one_letter_code
_entity_poly.pdbx_strand_id
1 'polypeptide(L)'
;MEKFIMANDTALRISDSGRGETTLALLHGYLESLEVWEDLAKRLAPYYRIVAIDIPGHGISQVRGEVHTMDFVADPLQAVLEKLGVGRCFLAGHSMGGYAAEAFAERHSDMLQGLILFHSTPNADTEQKKADRLREIELIR
;
A
#
# COMPACT_ATOMS: atom_id res chain seq x y z
N MET A 1 9.81 4.19 12.73
CA MET A 1 8.88 4.49 13.86
C MET A 1 7.46 4.29 13.38
N GLU A 2 6.68 3.53 14.14
CA GLU A 2 5.25 3.34 13.84
C GLU A 2 4.41 4.48 14.39
N LYS A 3 3.36 4.83 13.66
CA LYS A 3 2.38 5.85 14.03
C LYS A 3 1.10 5.72 13.22
N PHE A 4 0.04 6.38 13.67
CA PHE A 4 -1.18 6.56 12.88
C PHE A 4 -1.19 7.92 12.22
N ILE A 5 -1.66 7.95 10.97
CA ILE A 5 -1.91 9.19 10.22
C ILE A 5 -3.37 9.19 9.78
N MET A 6 -4.08 10.27 10.11
CA MET A 6 -5.40 10.54 9.54
C MET A 6 -5.23 11.03 8.10
N ALA A 7 -5.77 10.30 7.15
CA ALA A 7 -5.70 10.58 5.71
C ALA A 7 -7.09 10.39 5.10
N ASN A 8 -7.67 11.45 4.54
CA ASN A 8 -9.03 11.44 3.97
C ASN A 8 -10.06 10.78 4.90
N ASP A 9 -10.11 11.22 6.18
CA ASP A 9 -10.95 10.70 7.27
C ASP A 9 -10.75 9.21 7.59
N THR A 10 -9.61 8.64 7.21
CA THR A 10 -9.23 7.25 7.51
C THR A 10 -7.94 7.23 8.32
N ALA A 11 -7.93 6.54 9.46
CA ALA A 11 -6.74 6.37 10.26
C ALA A 11 -5.90 5.21 9.70
N LEU A 12 -4.71 5.50 9.19
CA LEU A 12 -3.80 4.50 8.65
C LEU A 12 -2.58 4.33 9.56
N ARG A 13 -2.26 3.07 9.89
CA ARG A 13 -0.99 2.72 10.53
C ARG A 13 0.11 2.75 9.49
N ILE A 14 1.20 3.38 9.84
CA ILE A 14 2.41 3.40 9.03
C ILE A 14 3.65 3.11 9.86
N SER A 15 4.67 2.57 9.21
CA SER A 15 6.04 2.53 9.71
C SER A 15 6.92 3.41 8.81
N ASP A 16 7.61 4.38 9.40
CA ASP A 16 8.46 5.33 8.70
C ASP A 16 9.87 5.31 9.29
N SER A 17 10.89 5.01 8.48
CA SER A 17 12.30 5.07 8.91
C SER A 17 12.79 6.50 9.16
N GLY A 18 12.11 7.49 8.61
CA GLY A 18 12.35 8.92 8.83
C GLY A 18 13.62 9.48 8.17
N ARG A 19 14.40 8.66 7.46
CA ARG A 19 15.69 9.04 6.88
C ARG A 19 15.83 8.56 5.44
N GLY A 20 16.53 9.32 4.61
CA GLY A 20 16.87 9.02 3.23
C GLY A 20 16.36 10.09 2.26
N GLU A 21 17.15 10.40 1.24
CA GLU A 21 16.78 11.35 0.18
C GLU A 21 15.71 10.75 -0.75
N THR A 22 15.81 9.46 -0.99
CA THR A 22 14.87 8.71 -1.82
C THR A 22 13.91 7.90 -0.94
N THR A 23 12.61 8.08 -1.15
CA THR A 23 11.57 7.34 -0.43
C THR A 23 11.14 6.11 -1.23
N LEU A 24 11.08 4.97 -0.54
CA LEU A 24 10.44 3.74 -1.01
C LEU A 24 9.19 3.49 -0.15
N ALA A 25 8.02 3.62 -0.75
CA ALA A 25 6.74 3.31 -0.13
C ALA A 25 6.35 1.86 -0.44
N LEU A 26 5.89 1.11 0.59
CA LEU A 26 5.66 -0.33 0.53
C LEU A 26 4.19 -0.65 0.88
N LEU A 27 3.50 -1.35 0.00
CA LEU A 27 2.13 -1.81 0.16
C LEU A 27 2.09 -3.34 0.21
N HIS A 28 1.50 -3.89 1.26
CA HIS A 28 1.36 -5.32 1.49
C HIS A 28 0.24 -5.96 0.67
N GLY A 29 0.14 -7.29 0.69
CA GLY A 29 -0.87 -8.07 0.00
C GLY A 29 -2.16 -8.27 0.80
N TYR A 30 -3.05 -9.11 0.26
CA TYR A 30 -4.33 -9.46 0.88
C TYR A 30 -4.11 -10.27 2.17
N LEU A 31 -4.87 -9.95 3.23
CA LEU A 31 -4.76 -10.53 4.57
C LEU A 31 -3.38 -10.39 5.23
N GLU A 32 -2.56 -9.47 4.74
CA GLU A 32 -1.27 -9.12 5.31
C GLU A 32 -1.34 -7.78 6.06
N SER A 33 -0.20 -7.34 6.52
CA SER A 33 0.00 -6.02 7.14
C SER A 33 1.41 -5.50 6.80
N LEU A 34 1.74 -4.31 7.23
CA LEU A 34 3.06 -3.71 7.02
C LEU A 34 4.22 -4.54 7.62
N GLU A 35 3.93 -5.46 8.55
CA GLU A 35 4.95 -6.33 9.15
C GLU A 35 5.65 -7.23 8.13
N VAL A 36 5.00 -7.59 7.01
CA VAL A 36 5.65 -8.41 5.96
C VAL A 36 6.89 -7.74 5.39
N TRP A 37 7.00 -6.43 5.54
CA TRP A 37 8.11 -5.63 5.06
C TRP A 37 9.23 -5.42 6.08
N GLU A 38 9.06 -5.86 7.33
CA GLU A 38 9.95 -5.49 8.44
C GLU A 38 11.43 -5.82 8.16
N ASP A 39 11.72 -7.03 7.71
CA ASP A 39 13.09 -7.46 7.42
C ASP A 39 13.67 -6.73 6.19
N LEU A 40 12.87 -6.55 5.13
CA LEU A 40 13.27 -5.80 3.96
C LEU A 40 13.52 -4.33 4.32
N ALA A 41 12.63 -3.73 5.10
CA ALA A 41 12.75 -2.35 5.56
C ALA A 41 14.03 -2.14 6.38
N LYS A 42 14.36 -3.03 7.31
CA LYS A 42 15.62 -2.98 8.08
C LYS A 42 16.86 -3.00 7.17
N ARG A 43 16.84 -3.81 6.13
CA ARG A 43 17.96 -3.95 5.19
C ARG A 43 18.11 -2.75 4.26
N LEU A 44 17.02 -2.11 3.87
CA LEU A 44 16.99 -0.97 2.94
C LEU A 44 17.08 0.39 3.63
N ALA A 45 16.70 0.50 4.90
CA ALA A 45 16.71 1.76 5.65
C ALA A 45 18.07 2.49 5.71
N PRO A 46 19.25 1.83 5.60
CA PRO A 46 20.52 2.54 5.46
C PRO A 46 20.65 3.36 4.17
N TYR A 47 19.88 3.04 3.13
CA TYR A 47 20.01 3.61 1.79
C TYR A 47 18.81 4.46 1.37
N TYR A 48 17.61 4.16 1.92
CA TYR A 48 16.35 4.75 1.52
C TYR A 48 15.53 5.13 2.74
N ARG A 49 14.66 6.13 2.61
CA ARG A 49 13.56 6.31 3.54
C ARG A 49 12.49 5.27 3.21
N ILE A 50 12.17 4.39 4.15
CA ILE A 50 11.17 3.35 3.98
C ILE A 50 9.89 3.79 4.66
N VAL A 51 8.78 3.78 3.92
CA VAL A 51 7.43 4.03 4.42
C VAL A 51 6.57 2.82 4.10
N ALA A 52 6.31 1.97 5.09
CA ALA A 52 5.38 0.85 4.94
C ALA A 52 4.02 1.26 5.51
N ILE A 53 2.94 0.88 4.82
CA ILE A 53 1.58 1.34 5.12
C ILE A 53 0.65 0.13 5.23
N ASP A 54 -0.11 0.04 6.32
CA ASP A 54 -1.29 -0.84 6.38
C ASP A 54 -2.38 -0.25 5.49
N ILE A 55 -2.72 -0.97 4.43
CA ILE A 55 -3.79 -0.60 3.51
C ILE A 55 -5.12 -0.50 4.30
N PRO A 56 -6.04 0.46 3.99
CA PRO A 56 -7.34 0.55 4.67
C PRO A 56 -8.01 -0.82 4.82
N GLY A 57 -8.47 -1.13 6.04
CA GLY A 57 -9.11 -2.41 6.36
C GLY A 57 -8.16 -3.58 6.60
N HIS A 58 -6.85 -3.37 6.61
CA HIS A 58 -5.83 -4.38 6.89
C HIS A 58 -4.96 -3.98 8.09
N GLY A 59 -4.28 -4.98 8.67
CA GLY A 59 -3.48 -4.78 9.88
C GLY A 59 -4.32 -4.15 10.99
N ILE A 60 -3.92 -2.98 11.45
CA ILE A 60 -4.70 -2.18 12.40
C ILE A 60 -5.11 -0.81 11.84
N SER A 61 -5.04 -0.64 10.52
CA SER A 61 -5.63 0.51 9.83
C SER A 61 -7.15 0.45 9.85
N GLN A 62 -7.78 1.62 9.89
CA GLN A 62 -9.23 1.74 9.98
C GLN A 62 -9.93 1.15 8.74
N VAL A 63 -11.04 0.44 8.99
CA VAL A 63 -12.02 0.07 7.96
C VAL A 63 -12.95 1.26 7.73
N ARG A 64 -13.21 1.61 6.48
CA ARG A 64 -14.16 2.67 6.13
C ARG A 64 -15.06 2.26 4.96
N GLY A 65 -16.36 2.21 5.22
CA GLY A 65 -17.34 1.75 4.24
C GLY A 65 -17.39 0.23 4.11
N GLU A 66 -18.22 -0.25 3.21
CA GLU A 66 -18.47 -1.68 2.99
C GLU A 66 -17.51 -2.30 1.98
N VAL A 67 -16.99 -1.50 1.04
CA VAL A 67 -16.11 -1.95 -0.04
C VAL A 67 -14.94 -1.00 -0.19
N HIS A 68 -13.73 -1.55 -0.22
CA HIS A 68 -12.51 -0.83 -0.53
C HIS A 68 -12.10 -1.14 -1.97
N THR A 69 -12.45 -0.26 -2.90
CA THR A 69 -11.91 -0.33 -4.26
C THR A 69 -10.44 0.11 -4.27
N MET A 70 -9.68 -0.26 -5.30
CA MET A 70 -8.29 0.17 -5.41
C MET A 70 -8.18 1.69 -5.55
N ASP A 71 -9.12 2.33 -6.23
CA ASP A 71 -9.21 3.80 -6.32
C ASP A 71 -9.44 4.44 -4.95
N PHE A 72 -10.35 3.86 -4.14
CA PHE A 72 -10.57 4.31 -2.76
C PHE A 72 -9.31 4.17 -1.91
N VAL A 73 -8.48 3.15 -2.15
CA VAL A 73 -7.22 2.94 -1.42
C VAL A 73 -6.16 3.97 -1.82
N ALA A 74 -6.10 4.34 -3.10
CA ALA A 74 -5.06 5.23 -3.64
C ALA A 74 -5.06 6.63 -3.00
N ASP A 75 -6.23 7.23 -2.78
CA ASP A 75 -6.32 8.60 -2.26
C ASP A 75 -5.84 8.75 -0.79
N PRO A 76 -6.18 7.87 0.17
CA PRO A 76 -5.58 7.89 1.49
C PRO A 76 -4.06 7.65 1.49
N LEU A 77 -3.54 6.81 0.59
CA LEU A 77 -2.09 6.60 0.45
C LEU A 77 -1.39 7.89 0.01
N GLN A 78 -1.94 8.59 -0.97
CA GLN A 78 -1.45 9.89 -1.42
C GLN A 78 -1.42 10.89 -0.25
N ALA A 79 -2.52 11.01 0.48
CA ALA A 79 -2.62 11.93 1.61
C ALA A 79 -1.63 11.58 2.75
N VAL A 80 -1.35 10.28 3.00
CA VAL A 80 -0.30 9.85 3.94
C VAL A 80 1.07 10.35 3.49
N LEU A 81 1.43 10.11 2.22
CA LEU A 81 2.74 10.51 1.69
C LEU A 81 2.93 12.02 1.74
N GLU A 82 1.92 12.80 1.39
CA GLU A 82 1.96 14.28 1.52
C GLU A 82 2.17 14.73 2.97
N LYS A 83 1.42 14.14 3.93
CA LYS A 83 1.58 14.47 5.35
C LYS A 83 2.94 14.10 5.91
N LEU A 84 3.63 13.14 5.29
CA LEU A 84 5.01 12.78 5.59
C LEU A 84 6.04 13.67 4.89
N GLY A 85 5.59 14.64 4.08
CA GLY A 85 6.45 15.50 3.28
C GLY A 85 7.14 14.77 2.12
N VAL A 86 6.55 13.68 1.62
CA VAL A 86 7.05 12.92 0.50
C VAL A 86 6.46 13.51 -0.79
N GLY A 87 7.26 14.28 -1.52
CA GLY A 87 6.83 14.84 -2.81
C GLY A 87 6.84 13.80 -3.93
N ARG A 88 7.86 12.94 -3.96
CA ARG A 88 7.97 11.84 -4.95
C ARG A 88 8.60 10.60 -4.30
N CYS A 89 8.16 9.41 -4.73
CA CYS A 89 8.69 8.14 -4.22
C CYS A 89 8.73 7.04 -5.27
N PHE A 90 9.48 5.98 -4.99
CA PHE A 90 9.22 4.67 -5.57
C PHE A 90 8.11 4.00 -4.78
N LEU A 91 7.12 3.45 -5.46
CA LEU A 91 6.01 2.73 -4.83
C LEU A 91 6.10 1.26 -5.20
N ALA A 92 6.22 0.39 -4.20
CA ALA A 92 6.26 -1.05 -4.36
C ALA A 92 5.00 -1.68 -3.76
N GLY A 93 4.30 -2.48 -4.55
CA GLY A 93 3.11 -3.20 -4.12
C GLY A 93 3.27 -4.71 -4.27
N HIS A 94 3.03 -5.45 -3.17
CA HIS A 94 3.01 -6.90 -3.17
C HIS A 94 1.59 -7.41 -3.44
N SER A 95 1.42 -8.30 -4.41
CA SER A 95 0.14 -8.96 -4.71
C SER A 95 -1.01 -7.94 -4.84
N MET A 96 -2.01 -7.93 -3.94
CA MET A 96 -3.09 -6.95 -3.89
C MET A 96 -2.56 -5.51 -3.77
N GLY A 97 -1.49 -5.29 -3.00
CA GLY A 97 -0.83 -3.98 -2.90
C GLY A 97 -0.29 -3.49 -4.25
N GLY A 98 0.00 -4.39 -5.19
CA GLY A 98 0.33 -4.04 -6.58
C GLY A 98 -0.83 -3.38 -7.31
N TYR A 99 -2.06 -3.89 -7.16
CA TYR A 99 -3.26 -3.25 -7.74
C TYR A 99 -3.53 -1.87 -7.13
N ALA A 100 -3.33 -1.72 -5.83
CA ALA A 100 -3.42 -0.41 -5.17
C ALA A 100 -2.34 0.56 -5.68
N ALA A 101 -1.13 0.05 -5.94
CA ALA A 101 -0.04 0.85 -6.49
C ALA A 101 -0.30 1.26 -7.96
N GLU A 102 -0.97 0.42 -8.75
CA GLU A 102 -1.40 0.76 -10.11
C GLU A 102 -2.48 1.84 -10.11
N ALA A 103 -3.50 1.72 -9.26
CA ALA A 103 -4.52 2.75 -9.09
C ALA A 103 -3.90 4.08 -8.61
N PHE A 104 -2.90 4.01 -7.72
CA PHE A 104 -2.12 5.19 -7.32
C PHE A 104 -1.36 5.79 -8.52
N ALA A 105 -0.74 4.97 -9.35
CA ALA A 105 0.00 5.42 -10.52
C ALA A 105 -0.91 6.11 -11.54
N GLU A 106 -2.13 5.63 -11.73
CA GLU A 106 -3.12 6.26 -12.60
C GLU A 106 -3.56 7.64 -12.09
N ARG A 107 -3.78 7.78 -10.78
CA ARG A 107 -4.38 8.96 -10.16
C ARG A 107 -3.35 10.00 -9.71
N HIS A 108 -2.16 9.57 -9.33
CA HIS A 108 -1.12 10.38 -8.68
C HIS A 108 0.28 10.14 -9.29
N SER A 109 0.36 10.02 -10.62
CA SER A 109 1.61 9.68 -11.34
C SER A 109 2.72 10.70 -11.11
N ASP A 110 2.39 11.95 -10.83
CA ASP A 110 3.32 13.04 -10.53
C ASP A 110 4.10 12.80 -9.22
N MET A 111 3.55 12.01 -8.31
CA MET A 111 4.23 11.59 -7.08
C MET A 111 5.15 10.37 -7.26
N LEU A 112 5.21 9.76 -8.43
CA LEU A 112 6.03 8.58 -8.66
C LEU A 112 7.39 8.92 -9.31
N GLN A 113 8.43 8.31 -8.76
CA GLN A 113 9.73 8.14 -9.42
C GLN A 113 9.78 6.80 -10.16
N GLY A 114 9.04 5.81 -9.70
CA GLY A 114 8.89 4.50 -10.31
C GLY A 114 7.89 3.63 -9.57
N LEU A 115 7.39 2.61 -10.28
CA LEU A 115 6.45 1.61 -9.79
C LEU A 115 7.11 0.24 -9.79
N ILE A 116 6.95 -0.51 -8.69
CA ILE A 116 7.48 -1.87 -8.53
C ILE A 116 6.30 -2.81 -8.22
N LEU A 117 6.05 -3.74 -9.11
CA LEU A 117 5.07 -4.80 -8.90
C LEU A 117 5.81 -6.05 -8.38
N PHE A 118 5.61 -6.36 -7.10
CA PHE A 118 6.24 -7.49 -6.43
C PHE A 118 5.24 -8.63 -6.30
N HIS A 119 5.46 -9.74 -7.03
CA HIS A 119 4.50 -10.84 -7.15
C HIS A 119 3.07 -10.37 -7.47
N SER A 120 2.97 -9.38 -8.37
CA SER A 120 1.72 -8.81 -8.86
C SER A 120 1.72 -8.71 -10.38
N THR A 121 0.63 -8.26 -10.97
CA THR A 121 0.45 -8.21 -12.43
C THR A 121 -0.41 -7.02 -12.82
N PRO A 122 -0.12 -6.33 -13.93
CA PRO A 122 -0.97 -5.28 -14.46
C PRO A 122 -2.19 -5.82 -15.24
N ASN A 123 -2.31 -7.14 -15.35
CA ASN A 123 -3.41 -7.74 -16.09
C ASN A 123 -4.66 -7.88 -15.22
N ALA A 124 -5.83 -7.67 -15.81
CA ALA A 124 -7.10 -7.96 -15.17
C ALA A 124 -7.20 -9.45 -14.78
N ASP A 125 -7.94 -9.71 -13.70
CA ASP A 125 -8.20 -11.08 -13.26
C ASP A 125 -8.94 -11.87 -14.35
N THR A 126 -8.48 -13.10 -14.61
CA THR A 126 -9.20 -14.05 -15.45
C THR A 126 -10.52 -14.47 -14.77
N GLU A 127 -11.48 -15.01 -15.55
CA GLU A 127 -12.74 -15.50 -14.97
C GLU A 127 -12.52 -16.57 -13.88
N GLN A 128 -11.52 -17.45 -14.08
CA GLN A 128 -11.15 -18.44 -13.06
C GLN A 128 -10.67 -17.75 -11.77
N LYS A 129 -9.83 -16.74 -11.86
CA LYS A 129 -9.30 -16.02 -10.70
C LYS A 129 -10.38 -15.24 -9.97
N LYS A 130 -11.35 -14.66 -10.70
CA LYS A 130 -12.54 -14.03 -10.09
C LYS A 130 -13.37 -15.05 -9.29
N ALA A 131 -13.62 -16.25 -9.87
CA ALA A 131 -14.34 -17.31 -9.20
C ALA A 131 -13.62 -17.82 -7.94
N ASP A 132 -12.28 -17.90 -7.98
CA ASP A 132 -11.47 -18.30 -6.83
C ASP A 132 -11.57 -17.26 -5.69
N ARG A 133 -11.52 -15.97 -6.02
CA ARG A 133 -11.70 -14.90 -5.02
C ARG A 133 -13.09 -14.92 -4.37
N LEU A 134 -14.15 -15.19 -5.12
CA LEU A 134 -15.50 -15.34 -4.57
C LEU A 134 -15.57 -16.52 -3.57
N ARG A 135 -14.91 -17.63 -3.88
CA ARG A 135 -14.78 -18.76 -2.94
C ARG A 135 -14.01 -18.39 -1.66
N GLU A 136 -12.92 -17.64 -1.80
CA GLU A 136 -12.14 -17.17 -0.64
C GLU A 136 -12.98 -16.29 0.29
N ILE A 137 -13.81 -15.40 -0.25
CA ILE A 137 -14.73 -14.56 0.53
C ILE A 137 -15.70 -15.42 1.37
N GLU A 138 -16.24 -16.50 0.79
CA GLU A 138 -17.13 -17.41 1.52
C GLU A 138 -16.42 -18.19 2.64
N LEU A 139 -15.12 -18.47 2.48
CA LEU A 139 -14.33 -19.17 3.50
C LEU A 139 -13.92 -18.29 4.68
N ILE A 140 -13.92 -16.96 4.52
CA ILE A 140 -13.48 -16.00 5.53
C ILE A 140 -14.66 -15.46 6.37
N ARG A 141 -15.88 -15.61 5.89
CA ARG A 141 -17.11 -15.24 6.60
C ARG A 141 -17.49 -16.24 7.65
#